data_96630c8ac37706d8aa1791c5c1dcca6c
#
_entry.id   96630c8ac37706d8aa1791c5c1dcca6c
#
_cell.length_a   1.000
_cell.length_b   1.000
_cell.length_c   1.000
_cell.angle_alpha   90.00
_cell.angle_beta   90.00
_cell.angle_gamma   90.00
#
_symmetry.space_group_name_H-M   'P 1'
#
loop_
_entity.id
_entity.type
_entity.pdbx_description
1 polymer ?
#
loop_
_entity_poly.entity_id
_entity_poly.type
_entity_poly.pdbx_seq_one_letter_code
_entity_poly.pdbx_strand_id
1 'polypeptide(L)'
;MATSKTGGSRAYLRGRVGSDVYSIGKDAKGKKQQVVRSLAESVKNPQTKAQMFGRMIMSTVMQGVAAMRPIIDHSFDNVPTGQPNVSEFIKRNYNLIAADAKAHESADNVFGLNKYQEKGVKQGAYVISAGSAIGIKGIVIDGANKTLTIALSSGATMGDLKAALGLTSNDYFTACAILANGNFVYERFHINPDFADSVAISAQNVGDLFAVEGNTTVTIALSGTNVVATLADFSANAGIIVSRKVESGYQHSSVTLAAPTAPSWTSEVALATYPVGQEKFLNGGGEESEVSPFEPEPFACALTGMTANGSAWAKGDKTLQGETEDVVLVATIDNYDANHVISFGLAAFNPDVAPTFQPCTKFEGTSATYTLDANGEPAGSDVSKTVKLFVDGVAVETWGTITWTTPEQ
;
A
#
# COMPACT_ATOMS: atom_id res chain seq x y z
N MET A 1 1.39 6.26 -25.79
CA MET A 1 1.68 7.59 -26.32
C MET A 1 1.53 8.63 -25.23
N ALA A 2 2.43 9.61 -25.15
CA ALA A 2 2.28 10.74 -24.24
C ALA A 2 1.31 11.76 -24.86
N THR A 3 0.42 12.31 -24.05
CA THR A 3 -0.54 13.32 -24.49
C THR A 3 -0.24 14.68 -23.87
N SER A 4 -0.35 15.75 -24.65
CA SER A 4 -0.26 17.12 -24.16
C SER A 4 -1.66 17.67 -23.85
N LYS A 5 -1.85 18.29 -22.69
CA LYS A 5 -3.13 18.87 -22.26
C LYS A 5 -3.36 20.31 -22.74
N THR A 6 -2.32 20.97 -23.23
CA THR A 6 -2.42 22.35 -23.75
C THR A 6 -1.74 22.39 -25.11
N GLY A 7 -2.46 22.78 -26.15
CA GLY A 7 -1.95 22.81 -27.52
C GLY A 7 -0.71 23.70 -27.65
N GLY A 8 0.38 23.11 -28.14
CA GLY A 8 1.65 23.77 -28.41
C GLY A 8 2.86 22.91 -28.01
N SER A 9 3.96 23.06 -28.74
CA SER A 9 5.19 22.27 -28.61
C SER A 9 5.92 22.40 -27.25
N ARG A 10 5.44 23.27 -26.36
CA ARG A 10 6.01 23.51 -25.02
C ARG A 10 5.07 23.12 -23.87
N ALA A 11 4.01 22.39 -24.19
CA ALA A 11 3.05 21.97 -23.19
C ALA A 11 3.57 20.79 -22.35
N TYR A 12 3.14 20.71 -21.10
CA TYR A 12 3.46 19.60 -20.22
C TYR A 12 2.95 18.27 -20.80
N LEU A 13 3.87 17.36 -21.02
CA LEU A 13 3.57 16.01 -21.49
C LEU A 13 3.21 15.09 -20.34
N ARG A 14 2.33 14.13 -20.61
CA ARG A 14 2.04 13.01 -19.70
C ARG A 14 2.01 11.70 -20.49
N GLY A 15 2.57 10.65 -19.91
CA GLY A 15 2.58 9.33 -20.51
C GLY A 15 3.97 8.87 -20.88
N ARG A 16 4.06 7.84 -21.71
CA ARG A 16 5.31 7.20 -22.14
C ARG A 16 5.64 7.54 -23.58
N VAL A 17 6.91 7.84 -23.82
CA VAL A 17 7.49 7.96 -25.17
C VAL A 17 8.80 7.19 -25.18
N GLY A 18 8.84 6.07 -25.89
CA GLY A 18 10.01 5.17 -25.88
C GLY A 18 10.32 4.64 -24.47
N SER A 19 11.54 4.86 -24.01
CA SER A 19 12.02 4.55 -22.68
C SER A 19 11.66 5.59 -21.62
N ASP A 20 11.12 6.74 -22.00
CA ASP A 20 10.89 7.85 -21.10
C ASP A 20 9.44 7.95 -20.63
N VAL A 21 9.27 8.22 -19.34
CA VAL A 21 7.98 8.48 -18.72
C VAL A 21 7.91 9.94 -18.29
N TYR A 22 6.92 10.64 -18.86
CA TYR A 22 6.66 12.06 -18.63
C TYR A 22 5.56 12.24 -17.60
N SER A 23 5.81 13.05 -16.59
CA SER A 23 4.84 13.41 -15.55
C SER A 23 4.94 14.89 -15.20
N ILE A 24 3.90 15.42 -14.57
CA ILE A 24 3.89 16.80 -14.10
C ILE A 24 4.06 16.75 -12.57
N GLY A 25 5.18 17.26 -12.09
CA GLY A 25 5.45 17.48 -10.68
C GLY A 25 5.20 18.92 -10.26
N LYS A 26 5.45 19.22 -8.99
CA LYS A 26 5.55 20.59 -8.46
C LYS A 26 6.95 20.77 -7.87
N ASP A 27 7.54 21.92 -8.09
CA ASP A 27 8.79 22.31 -7.42
C ASP A 27 8.53 22.67 -5.94
N ALA A 28 9.59 22.99 -5.21
CA ALA A 28 9.51 23.40 -3.81
C ALA A 28 8.66 24.68 -3.58
N LYS A 29 8.44 25.48 -4.63
CA LYS A 29 7.61 26.69 -4.64
C LYS A 29 6.17 26.42 -5.11
N GLY A 30 5.81 25.15 -5.35
CA GLY A 30 4.48 24.74 -5.83
C GLY A 30 4.24 24.97 -7.33
N LYS A 31 5.22 25.45 -8.09
CA LYS A 31 5.12 25.68 -9.53
C LYS A 31 5.17 24.33 -10.27
N LYS A 32 4.28 24.17 -11.24
CA LYS A 32 4.27 22.96 -12.09
C LYS A 32 5.55 22.87 -12.91
N GLN A 33 6.16 21.68 -12.90
CA GLN A 33 7.34 21.37 -13.73
C GLN A 33 7.16 20.04 -14.45
N GLN A 34 7.80 19.91 -15.60
CA GLN A 34 7.89 18.64 -16.31
C GLN A 34 8.92 17.76 -15.59
N VAL A 35 8.52 16.54 -15.23
CA VAL A 35 9.41 15.51 -14.71
C VAL A 35 9.52 14.42 -15.76
N VAL A 36 10.75 14.09 -16.14
CA VAL A 36 11.06 12.99 -17.06
C VAL A 36 11.90 11.99 -16.28
N ARG A 37 11.55 10.72 -16.40
CA ARG A 37 12.31 9.62 -15.81
C ARG A 37 12.40 8.48 -16.82
N SER A 38 13.46 7.72 -16.77
CA SER A 38 13.56 6.48 -17.52
C SER A 38 12.50 5.48 -17.02
N LEU A 39 11.94 4.72 -17.96
CA LEU A 39 11.10 3.58 -17.61
C LEU A 39 11.98 2.52 -16.97
N ALA A 40 11.62 2.08 -15.77
CA ALA A 40 12.27 0.93 -15.18
C ALA A 40 11.95 -0.32 -16.03
N GLU A 41 12.95 -1.05 -16.45
CA GLU A 41 12.78 -2.28 -17.25
C GLU A 41 12.08 -3.37 -16.45
N SER A 42 12.41 -3.46 -15.17
CA SER A 42 11.67 -4.29 -14.23
C SER A 42 11.43 -3.53 -12.92
N VAL A 43 10.24 -3.63 -12.38
CA VAL A 43 9.92 -3.10 -11.06
C VAL A 43 9.74 -4.30 -10.12
N LYS A 44 10.74 -4.55 -9.27
CA LYS A 44 10.58 -5.50 -8.18
C LYS A 44 9.41 -5.01 -7.31
N ASN A 45 8.42 -5.87 -7.08
CA ASN A 45 7.29 -5.59 -6.21
C ASN A 45 7.49 -6.36 -4.89
N PRO A 46 8.29 -5.82 -3.96
CA PRO A 46 8.61 -6.53 -2.74
C PRO A 46 7.33 -6.77 -1.92
N GLN A 47 7.28 -7.93 -1.28
CA GLN A 47 6.18 -8.35 -0.43
C GLN A 47 6.65 -8.39 1.03
N THR A 48 7.20 -7.28 1.53
CA THR A 48 7.53 -7.18 2.94
C THR A 48 6.26 -7.16 3.78
N LYS A 49 6.32 -7.62 5.04
CA LYS A 49 5.18 -7.62 5.97
C LYS A 49 4.52 -6.25 6.03
N ALA A 50 5.31 -5.17 6.14
CA ALA A 50 4.79 -3.81 6.20
C ALA A 50 4.03 -3.38 4.93
N GLN A 51 4.55 -3.72 3.74
CA GLN A 51 3.87 -3.40 2.48
C GLN A 51 2.59 -4.22 2.30
N MET A 52 2.61 -5.50 2.67
CA MET A 52 1.43 -6.34 2.60
C MET A 52 0.37 -5.86 3.58
N PHE A 53 0.75 -5.49 4.81
CA PHE A 53 -0.15 -4.86 5.77
C PHE A 53 -0.81 -3.61 5.18
N GLY A 54 -0.02 -2.66 4.64
CA GLY A 54 -0.57 -1.45 4.03
C GLY A 54 -1.54 -1.71 2.87
N ARG A 55 -1.23 -2.70 2.00
CA ARG A 55 -2.12 -3.10 0.91
C ARG A 55 -3.43 -3.70 1.41
N MET A 56 -3.37 -4.52 2.44
CA MET A 56 -4.54 -5.17 3.03
C MET A 56 -5.42 -4.16 3.75
N ILE A 57 -4.85 -3.21 4.51
CA ILE A 57 -5.60 -2.10 5.11
C ILE A 57 -6.30 -1.27 4.03
N MET A 58 -5.59 -0.89 2.95
CA MET A 58 -6.21 -0.15 1.85
C MET A 58 -7.35 -0.94 1.21
N SER A 59 -7.17 -2.22 0.98
CA SER A 59 -8.23 -3.09 0.43
C SER A 59 -9.44 -3.16 1.37
N THR A 60 -9.23 -3.27 2.69
CA THR A 60 -10.31 -3.26 3.69
C THR A 60 -11.09 -1.93 3.67
N VAL A 61 -10.38 -0.81 3.65
CA VAL A 61 -11.00 0.52 3.53
C VAL A 61 -11.79 0.65 2.22
N MET A 62 -11.25 0.15 1.10
CA MET A 62 -11.94 0.18 -0.19
C MET A 62 -13.17 -0.73 -0.25
N GLN A 63 -13.20 -1.84 0.48
CA GLN A 63 -14.43 -2.63 0.66
C GLN A 63 -15.49 -1.85 1.45
N GLY A 64 -15.07 -1.12 2.49
CA GLY A 64 -15.94 -0.17 3.20
C GLY A 64 -16.49 0.91 2.26
N VAL A 65 -15.65 1.51 1.41
CA VAL A 65 -16.09 2.46 0.38
C VAL A 65 -17.13 1.82 -0.53
N ALA A 66 -16.89 0.62 -1.03
CA ALA A 66 -17.82 -0.04 -1.95
C ALA A 66 -19.18 -0.32 -1.29
N ALA A 67 -19.19 -0.74 -0.03
CA ALA A 67 -20.43 -1.01 0.72
C ALA A 67 -21.22 0.27 1.05
N MET A 68 -20.53 1.35 1.44
CA MET A 68 -21.13 2.58 1.96
C MET A 68 -21.16 3.72 0.92
N ARG A 69 -20.88 3.42 -0.35
CA ARG A 69 -20.76 4.41 -1.43
C ARG A 69 -21.95 5.37 -1.53
N PRO A 70 -23.21 4.92 -1.43
CA PRO A 70 -24.36 5.82 -1.55
C PRO A 70 -24.40 6.94 -0.51
N ILE A 71 -23.77 6.74 0.64
CA ILE A 71 -23.67 7.74 1.69
C ILE A 71 -22.38 8.55 1.55
N ILE A 72 -21.24 7.89 1.35
CA ILE A 72 -19.91 8.52 1.33
C ILE A 72 -19.84 9.62 0.26
N ASP A 73 -20.47 9.44 -0.89
CA ASP A 73 -20.39 10.39 -1.99
C ASP A 73 -20.92 11.81 -1.63
N HIS A 74 -21.68 11.94 -0.52
CA HIS A 74 -22.39 13.16 -0.13
C HIS A 74 -22.30 13.49 1.36
N SER A 75 -21.35 12.95 2.13
CA SER A 75 -21.41 13.03 3.60
C SER A 75 -20.29 13.84 4.26
N PHE A 76 -19.52 14.58 3.48
CA PHE A 76 -18.44 15.43 4.01
C PHE A 76 -18.63 16.89 3.60
N ASP A 77 -18.61 17.79 4.60
CA ASP A 77 -18.74 19.23 4.36
C ASP A 77 -17.56 19.75 3.53
N ASN A 78 -17.84 20.74 2.68
CA ASN A 78 -16.85 21.46 1.87
C ASN A 78 -16.04 20.57 0.92
N VAL A 79 -16.53 19.39 0.62
CA VAL A 79 -15.93 18.46 -0.32
C VAL A 79 -16.86 18.29 -1.52
N PRO A 80 -16.40 18.47 -2.76
CA PRO A 80 -17.22 18.21 -3.94
C PRO A 80 -17.74 16.77 -3.96
N THR A 81 -18.96 16.58 -4.43
CA THR A 81 -19.60 15.26 -4.57
C THR A 81 -18.75 14.24 -5.32
N GLY A 82 -18.80 12.99 -4.92
CA GLY A 82 -18.18 11.87 -5.60
C GLY A 82 -16.76 11.56 -5.15
N GLN A 83 -15.83 11.39 -6.09
CA GLN A 83 -14.44 10.93 -5.81
C GLN A 83 -13.69 11.74 -4.73
N PRO A 84 -13.84 13.07 -4.59
CA PRO A 84 -13.21 13.81 -3.50
C PRO A 84 -13.72 13.37 -2.11
N ASN A 85 -15.02 13.06 -1.97
CA ASN A 85 -15.59 12.50 -0.74
C ASN A 85 -15.00 11.13 -0.41
N VAL A 86 -14.82 10.25 -1.40
CA VAL A 86 -14.14 8.97 -1.22
C VAL A 86 -12.71 9.16 -0.72
N SER A 87 -12.00 10.13 -1.26
CA SER A 87 -10.63 10.44 -0.82
C SER A 87 -10.60 10.94 0.62
N GLU A 88 -11.57 11.77 1.03
CA GLU A 88 -11.69 12.23 2.41
C GLU A 88 -12.07 11.08 3.36
N PHE A 89 -12.96 10.19 2.94
CA PHE A 89 -13.28 8.97 3.69
C PHE A 89 -12.03 8.11 3.91
N ILE A 90 -11.26 7.83 2.87
CA ILE A 90 -10.02 7.03 2.98
C ILE A 90 -9.04 7.70 3.95
N LYS A 91 -8.82 9.00 3.82
CA LYS A 91 -7.92 9.77 4.67
C LYS A 91 -8.29 9.68 6.16
N ARG A 92 -9.58 9.72 6.49
CA ARG A 92 -10.09 9.65 7.86
C ARG A 92 -10.00 8.23 8.43
N ASN A 93 -10.24 7.23 7.61
CA ASN A 93 -10.46 5.87 8.07
C ASN A 93 -9.23 4.96 7.99
N TYR A 94 -8.26 5.23 7.11
CA TYR A 94 -7.08 4.37 6.93
C TYR A 94 -6.35 4.09 8.25
N ASN A 95 -6.03 5.13 9.01
CA ASN A 95 -5.31 4.98 10.28
C ASN A 95 -6.15 4.33 11.38
N LEU A 96 -7.47 4.56 11.39
CA LEU A 96 -8.38 3.91 12.34
C LEU A 96 -8.42 2.40 12.11
N ILE A 97 -8.58 1.97 10.87
CA ILE A 97 -8.58 0.56 10.50
C ILE A 97 -7.21 -0.07 10.72
N ALA A 98 -6.12 0.64 10.43
CA ALA A 98 -4.77 0.15 10.70
C ALA A 98 -4.50 -0.04 12.20
N ALA A 99 -4.99 0.86 13.05
CA ALA A 99 -4.88 0.74 14.50
C ALA A 99 -5.71 -0.43 15.04
N ASP A 100 -6.95 -0.57 14.55
CA ASP A 100 -7.82 -1.70 14.90
C ASP A 100 -7.19 -3.05 14.50
N ALA A 101 -6.67 -3.15 13.28
CA ALA A 101 -5.99 -4.34 12.79
C ALA A 101 -4.79 -4.71 13.67
N LYS A 102 -3.96 -3.74 14.06
CA LYS A 102 -2.84 -3.97 14.97
C LYS A 102 -3.27 -4.46 16.35
N ALA A 103 -4.40 -3.98 16.86
CA ALA A 103 -4.94 -4.42 18.14
C ALA A 103 -5.41 -5.89 18.11
N HIS A 104 -5.73 -6.43 16.93
CA HIS A 104 -6.20 -7.80 16.72
C HIS A 104 -5.13 -8.73 16.13
N GLU A 105 -3.87 -8.28 16.00
CA GLU A 105 -2.76 -9.14 15.57
C GLU A 105 -2.58 -10.33 16.54
N SER A 106 -2.44 -11.53 15.98
CA SER A 106 -2.17 -12.76 16.73
C SER A 106 -1.30 -13.70 15.89
N ALA A 107 -0.87 -14.81 16.50
CA ALA A 107 -0.11 -15.84 15.77
C ALA A 107 -0.90 -16.42 14.58
N ASP A 108 -2.20 -16.57 14.74
CA ASP A 108 -3.09 -17.11 13.71
C ASP A 108 -3.63 -16.04 12.74
N ASN A 109 -3.46 -14.78 13.09
CA ASN A 109 -3.90 -13.63 12.27
C ASN A 109 -2.86 -12.51 12.31
N VAL A 110 -1.79 -12.69 11.56
CA VAL A 110 -0.61 -11.81 11.56
C VAL A 110 -0.92 -10.36 11.16
N PHE A 111 -2.00 -10.13 10.44
CA PHE A 111 -2.42 -8.80 10.01
C PHE A 111 -3.62 -8.26 10.79
N GLY A 112 -4.17 -9.02 11.74
CA GLY A 112 -5.30 -8.61 12.56
C GLY A 112 -6.56 -8.23 11.79
N LEU A 113 -6.74 -8.78 10.57
CA LEU A 113 -7.85 -8.47 9.69
C LEU A 113 -8.90 -9.58 9.69
N ASN A 114 -10.14 -9.20 9.54
CA ASN A 114 -11.26 -10.12 9.40
C ASN A 114 -11.26 -10.86 8.07
N LYS A 115 -12.10 -11.87 7.98
CA LYS A 115 -12.30 -12.69 6.79
C LYS A 115 -12.47 -11.84 5.53
N TYR A 116 -11.59 -12.07 4.58
CA TYR A 116 -11.34 -11.18 3.47
C TYR A 116 -12.17 -11.47 2.22
N GLN A 117 -12.61 -12.69 2.07
CA GLN A 117 -13.26 -13.18 0.84
C GLN A 117 -14.67 -12.63 0.63
N GLU A 118 -15.34 -12.23 1.71
CA GLU A 118 -16.70 -11.74 1.61
C GLU A 118 -16.72 -10.23 1.35
N LYS A 119 -17.68 -9.80 0.54
CA LYS A 119 -17.94 -8.38 0.31
C LYS A 119 -18.48 -7.72 1.58
N GLY A 120 -18.38 -6.40 1.67
CA GLY A 120 -18.95 -5.60 2.74
C GLY A 120 -17.93 -5.05 3.72
N VAL A 121 -18.45 -4.43 4.78
CA VAL A 121 -17.63 -3.82 5.84
C VAL A 121 -17.16 -4.90 6.80
N LYS A 122 -15.85 -4.99 7.07
CA LYS A 122 -15.27 -6.12 7.79
C LYS A 122 -15.01 -5.84 9.27
N GLN A 123 -14.35 -4.77 9.58
CA GLN A 123 -13.93 -4.47 10.95
C GLN A 123 -13.66 -2.98 11.14
N GLY A 124 -13.47 -2.60 12.40
CA GLY A 124 -13.08 -1.27 12.82
C GLY A 124 -14.23 -0.29 12.93
N ALA A 125 -13.91 0.93 13.27
CA ALA A 125 -14.83 2.06 13.30
C ALA A 125 -14.61 2.95 12.10
N TYR A 126 -15.69 3.31 11.43
CA TYR A 126 -15.66 4.13 10.23
C TYR A 126 -16.32 5.48 10.46
N VAL A 127 -15.60 6.54 10.24
CA VAL A 127 -16.15 7.89 10.10
C VAL A 127 -16.83 7.96 8.74
N ILE A 128 -18.15 7.86 8.73
CA ILE A 128 -18.96 7.82 7.50
C ILE A 128 -19.45 9.20 7.09
N SER A 129 -19.47 10.13 8.02
CA SER A 129 -19.89 11.51 7.82
C SER A 129 -19.11 12.43 8.73
N ALA A 130 -18.75 13.60 8.24
CA ALA A 130 -18.11 14.62 9.05
C ALA A 130 -18.43 16.02 8.53
N GLY A 131 -18.93 16.85 9.42
CA GLY A 131 -19.30 18.21 9.11
C GLY A 131 -19.70 19.01 10.35
N SER A 132 -20.28 20.17 10.10
CA SER A 132 -20.62 21.18 11.10
C SER A 132 -22.07 21.15 11.54
N ALA A 133 -22.93 20.33 10.91
CA ALA A 133 -24.30 20.22 11.33
C ALA A 133 -24.45 19.55 12.71
N ILE A 134 -25.37 20.02 13.51
CA ILE A 134 -25.68 19.40 14.79
C ILE A 134 -26.46 18.11 14.53
N GLY A 135 -26.02 17.01 15.20
CA GLY A 135 -26.73 15.73 15.14
C GLY A 135 -28.12 15.80 15.75
N ILE A 136 -28.94 14.81 15.40
CA ILE A 136 -30.29 14.68 15.94
C ILE A 136 -30.24 14.46 17.45
N LYS A 137 -31.07 15.18 18.18
CA LYS A 137 -31.24 15.03 19.63
C LYS A 137 -32.44 14.13 19.94
N GLY A 138 -32.42 13.50 21.10
CA GLY A 138 -33.60 12.80 21.63
C GLY A 138 -33.99 11.50 20.92
N ILE A 139 -33.10 10.94 20.05
CA ILE A 139 -33.33 9.63 19.45
C ILE A 139 -32.57 8.57 20.25
N VAL A 140 -33.28 7.49 20.58
CA VAL A 140 -32.71 6.26 21.12
C VAL A 140 -32.76 5.19 20.02
N ILE A 141 -31.61 4.60 19.73
CA ILE A 141 -31.49 3.50 18.77
C ILE A 141 -31.40 2.20 19.55
N ASP A 142 -32.35 1.30 19.31
CA ASP A 142 -32.35 -0.05 19.84
C ASP A 142 -32.14 -1.05 18.70
N GLY A 143 -30.91 -1.55 18.60
CA GLY A 143 -30.57 -2.51 17.56
C GLY A 143 -31.14 -3.91 17.76
N ALA A 144 -31.48 -4.29 19.01
CA ALA A 144 -32.10 -5.58 19.28
C ALA A 144 -33.55 -5.62 18.78
N ASN A 145 -34.28 -4.54 18.99
CA ASN A 145 -35.64 -4.38 18.53
C ASN A 145 -35.76 -3.72 17.15
N LYS A 146 -34.62 -3.28 16.59
CA LYS A 146 -34.54 -2.60 15.28
C LYS A 146 -35.37 -1.30 15.25
N THR A 147 -35.36 -0.55 16.33
CA THR A 147 -36.20 0.63 16.49
C THR A 147 -35.41 1.90 16.73
N LEU A 148 -35.93 2.98 16.19
CA LEU A 148 -35.65 4.37 16.52
C LEU A 148 -36.78 4.92 17.38
N THR A 149 -36.48 5.37 18.58
CA THR A 149 -37.49 5.90 19.49
C THR A 149 -37.22 7.36 19.77
N ILE A 150 -38.29 8.18 19.63
CA ILE A 150 -38.29 9.60 19.96
C ILE A 150 -39.31 9.80 21.08
N ALA A 151 -38.83 10.23 22.23
CA ALA A 151 -39.70 10.56 23.34
C ALA A 151 -40.34 11.95 23.16
N LEU A 152 -41.66 12.02 23.19
CA LEU A 152 -42.41 13.27 23.11
C LEU A 152 -43.20 13.50 24.40
N SER A 153 -43.55 14.76 24.66
CA SER A 153 -44.50 15.08 25.72
C SER A 153 -45.92 14.69 25.28
N SER A 154 -46.80 14.46 26.26
CA SER A 154 -48.23 14.23 25.98
C SER A 154 -48.84 15.44 25.26
N GLY A 155 -49.55 15.18 24.17
CA GLY A 155 -50.16 16.24 23.35
C GLY A 155 -49.18 17.00 22.45
N ALA A 156 -47.98 16.41 22.20
CA ALA A 156 -46.99 17.01 21.34
C ALA A 156 -47.52 17.26 19.92
N THR A 157 -47.04 18.32 19.33
CA THR A 157 -47.34 18.74 17.96
C THR A 157 -46.18 18.40 17.02
N MET A 158 -46.36 18.60 15.72
CA MET A 158 -45.29 18.49 14.73
C MET A 158 -44.14 19.48 15.01
N GLY A 159 -44.47 20.67 15.52
CA GLY A 159 -43.43 21.62 15.96
C GLY A 159 -42.62 21.11 17.14
N ASP A 160 -43.26 20.44 18.11
CA ASP A 160 -42.57 19.82 19.23
C ASP A 160 -41.64 18.66 18.77
N LEU A 161 -42.10 17.87 17.79
CA LEU A 161 -41.26 16.82 17.17
C LEU A 161 -40.01 17.40 16.50
N LYS A 162 -40.19 18.44 15.67
CA LYS A 162 -39.07 19.15 15.04
C LYS A 162 -38.08 19.69 16.07
N ALA A 163 -38.58 20.31 17.13
CA ALA A 163 -37.76 20.84 18.21
C ALA A 163 -37.04 19.74 18.99
N ALA A 164 -37.69 18.62 19.30
CA ALA A 164 -37.10 17.48 19.97
C ALA A 164 -35.96 16.88 19.16
N LEU A 165 -36.09 16.81 17.85
CA LEU A 165 -35.05 16.33 16.94
C LEU A 165 -33.98 17.37 16.60
N GLY A 166 -34.24 18.65 16.87
CA GLY A 166 -33.38 19.76 16.47
C GLY A 166 -33.37 19.99 14.96
N LEU A 167 -34.47 19.61 14.28
CA LEU A 167 -34.58 19.70 12.82
C LEU A 167 -35.24 21.01 12.38
N THR A 168 -34.88 21.43 11.18
CA THR A 168 -35.56 22.53 10.45
C THR A 168 -36.27 21.93 9.22
N SER A 169 -37.13 22.75 8.59
CA SER A 169 -37.84 22.31 7.37
C SER A 169 -36.91 21.95 6.17
N ASN A 170 -35.65 22.31 6.24
CA ASN A 170 -34.65 22.05 5.20
C ASN A 170 -33.75 20.88 5.54
N ASP A 171 -34.04 20.18 6.62
CA ASP A 171 -33.20 19.05 7.06
C ASP A 171 -33.83 17.73 6.65
N TYR A 172 -33.00 16.83 6.29
CA TYR A 172 -33.31 15.41 6.21
C TYR A 172 -32.30 14.62 7.00
N PHE A 173 -32.63 13.41 7.36
CA PHE A 173 -31.74 12.53 8.06
C PHE A 173 -31.68 11.16 7.39
N THR A 174 -30.49 10.56 7.49
CA THR A 174 -30.24 9.24 6.98
C THR A 174 -29.88 8.34 8.14
N ALA A 175 -30.76 7.40 8.45
CA ALA A 175 -30.45 6.31 9.36
C ALA A 175 -29.62 5.27 8.60
N CYS A 176 -28.54 4.81 9.17
CA CYS A 176 -27.65 3.84 8.52
C CYS A 176 -27.07 2.86 9.54
N ALA A 177 -26.82 1.64 9.10
CA ALA A 177 -26.29 0.58 9.93
C ALA A 177 -25.35 -0.35 9.16
N ILE A 178 -24.40 -0.94 9.87
CA ILE A 178 -23.58 -2.05 9.39
C ILE A 178 -24.12 -3.32 10.02
N LEU A 179 -24.59 -4.25 9.20
CA LEU A 179 -25.17 -5.53 9.65
C LEU A 179 -24.08 -6.52 10.04
N ALA A 180 -24.45 -7.57 10.78
CA ALA A 180 -23.55 -8.61 11.22
C ALA A 180 -22.82 -9.34 10.06
N ASN A 181 -23.44 -9.41 8.87
CA ASN A 181 -22.82 -9.96 7.67
C ASN A 181 -21.90 -8.97 6.92
N GLY A 182 -21.71 -7.75 7.44
CA GLY A 182 -20.91 -6.69 6.83
C GLY A 182 -21.65 -5.88 5.75
N ASN A 183 -22.92 -6.17 5.48
CA ASN A 183 -23.71 -5.35 4.57
C ASN A 183 -24.04 -4.01 5.22
N PHE A 184 -24.17 -2.99 4.39
CA PHE A 184 -24.56 -1.66 4.80
C PHE A 184 -25.99 -1.39 4.35
N VAL A 185 -26.82 -0.92 5.28
CA VAL A 185 -28.20 -0.53 5.01
C VAL A 185 -28.41 0.91 5.43
N TYR A 186 -29.28 1.61 4.74
CA TYR A 186 -29.62 2.99 5.05
C TYR A 186 -31.04 3.31 4.61
N GLU A 187 -31.64 4.27 5.35
CA GLU A 187 -32.96 4.83 5.09
C GLU A 187 -32.85 6.34 5.18
N ARG A 188 -33.48 7.01 4.24
CA ARG A 188 -33.51 8.48 4.22
C ARG A 188 -34.89 8.97 4.56
N PHE A 189 -34.97 9.89 5.50
CA PHE A 189 -36.18 10.44 6.00
C PHE A 189 -36.17 11.98 6.00
N HIS A 190 -37.31 12.58 5.81
CA HIS A 190 -37.54 13.98 6.15
C HIS A 190 -38.91 14.12 6.83
N ILE A 191 -39.10 15.15 7.64
CA ILE A 191 -40.42 15.41 8.22
C ILE A 191 -41.32 15.84 7.09
N ASN A 192 -42.48 15.19 6.99
CA ASN A 192 -43.44 15.44 5.92
C ASN A 192 -43.90 16.91 5.94
N PRO A 193 -43.65 17.69 4.87
CA PRO A 193 -43.97 19.13 4.83
C PRO A 193 -45.48 19.41 4.80
N ASP A 194 -46.33 18.41 4.52
CA ASP A 194 -47.77 18.55 4.47
C ASP A 194 -48.40 18.77 5.86
N PHE A 195 -47.61 18.50 6.93
CA PHE A 195 -48.08 18.72 8.30
C PHE A 195 -47.59 20.06 8.84
N ALA A 196 -48.53 20.94 9.16
CA ALA A 196 -48.21 22.18 9.84
C ALA A 196 -47.72 21.94 11.28
N ASP A 197 -46.90 22.83 11.80
CA ASP A 197 -46.30 22.73 13.13
C ASP A 197 -47.36 22.62 14.26
N SER A 198 -48.57 23.13 14.04
CA SER A 198 -49.68 23.06 15.00
C SER A 198 -50.44 21.73 15.01
N VAL A 199 -50.17 20.82 14.08
CA VAL A 199 -50.83 19.51 14.00
C VAL A 199 -50.42 18.65 15.19
N ALA A 200 -51.41 18.19 15.98
CA ALA A 200 -51.14 17.25 17.06
C ALA A 200 -50.79 15.85 16.54
N ILE A 201 -49.78 15.22 17.12
CA ILE A 201 -49.37 13.86 16.78
C ILE A 201 -50.35 12.88 17.41
N SER A 202 -50.90 11.99 16.61
CA SER A 202 -51.88 10.99 17.00
C SER A 202 -51.58 9.63 16.39
N ALA A 203 -52.22 8.57 16.90
CA ALA A 203 -52.07 7.23 16.35
C ALA A 203 -52.53 7.13 14.88
N GLN A 204 -53.43 8.05 14.46
CA GLN A 204 -53.96 8.07 13.10
C GLN A 204 -53.02 8.70 12.08
N ASN A 205 -52.17 9.67 12.49
CA ASN A 205 -51.31 10.41 11.58
C ASN A 205 -49.81 10.12 11.76
N VAL A 206 -49.41 9.41 12.83
CA VAL A 206 -48.01 9.16 13.14
C VAL A 206 -47.28 8.43 12.03
N GLY A 207 -47.96 7.54 11.30
CA GLY A 207 -47.37 6.82 10.16
C GLY A 207 -46.99 7.73 8.99
N ASP A 208 -47.67 8.88 8.87
CA ASP A 208 -47.45 9.80 7.76
C ASP A 208 -46.51 10.97 8.11
N LEU A 209 -45.99 11.01 9.36
CA LEU A 209 -45.14 12.10 9.83
C LEU A 209 -43.82 12.22 9.09
N PHE A 210 -43.32 11.08 8.60
CA PHE A 210 -42.06 11.03 7.90
C PHE A 210 -42.26 10.59 6.46
N ALA A 211 -41.82 11.39 5.53
CA ALA A 211 -41.67 10.99 4.16
C ALA A 211 -40.36 10.18 4.03
N VAL A 212 -40.44 8.94 3.54
CA VAL A 212 -39.36 8.03 3.37
C VAL A 212 -38.92 8.02 1.91
N GLU A 213 -37.63 8.26 1.66
CA GLU A 213 -37.06 8.18 0.31
C GLU A 213 -36.41 6.80 0.13
N GLY A 214 -37.07 5.88 -0.57
CA GLY A 214 -36.55 4.54 -0.86
C GLY A 214 -37.66 3.47 -0.91
N ASN A 215 -37.22 2.22 -1.13
CA ASN A 215 -38.12 1.06 -1.29
C ASN A 215 -38.24 0.22 -0.01
N THR A 216 -37.89 0.75 1.13
CA THR A 216 -37.78 -0.01 2.36
C THR A 216 -39.06 0.12 3.20
N THR A 217 -39.32 -0.92 3.95
CA THR A 217 -40.49 -0.98 4.82
C THR A 217 -40.14 -0.40 6.17
N VAL A 218 -40.57 0.85 6.41
CA VAL A 218 -40.51 1.48 7.72
C VAL A 218 -41.90 1.49 8.31
N THR A 219 -42.03 1.00 9.52
CA THR A 219 -43.28 1.11 10.28
C THR A 219 -43.12 2.16 11.37
N ILE A 220 -43.95 3.19 11.37
CA ILE A 220 -43.95 4.27 12.38
C ILE A 220 -45.23 4.18 13.18
N ALA A 221 -45.11 4.10 14.51
CA ALA A 221 -46.21 3.95 15.43
C ALA A 221 -46.02 4.79 16.71
N LEU A 222 -47.12 5.11 17.41
CA LEU A 222 -47.04 5.62 18.76
C LEU A 222 -47.02 4.48 19.78
N SER A 223 -46.08 4.55 20.73
CA SER A 223 -46.06 3.72 21.92
C SER A 223 -46.04 4.61 23.16
N GLY A 224 -47.21 4.78 23.76
CA GLY A 224 -47.38 5.80 24.79
C GLY A 224 -47.22 7.20 24.24
N THR A 225 -46.21 7.93 24.75
CA THR A 225 -45.80 9.26 24.26
C THR A 225 -44.63 9.19 23.30
N ASN A 226 -44.17 7.98 22.93
CA ASN A 226 -43.01 7.83 22.06
C ASN A 226 -43.43 7.59 20.62
N VAL A 227 -42.77 8.26 19.68
CA VAL A 227 -42.78 7.89 18.26
C VAL A 227 -41.73 6.82 18.07
N VAL A 228 -42.13 5.66 17.58
CA VAL A 228 -41.26 4.49 17.34
C VAL A 228 -41.26 4.16 15.87
N ALA A 229 -40.10 4.30 15.24
CA ALA A 229 -39.87 3.85 13.88
C ALA A 229 -39.15 2.51 13.92
N THR A 230 -39.74 1.48 13.29
CA THR A 230 -39.13 0.16 13.14
C THR A 230 -38.58 0.01 11.74
N LEU A 231 -37.31 -0.33 11.65
CA LEU A 231 -36.57 -0.54 10.39
C LEU A 231 -36.16 -2.02 10.30
N ALA A 232 -36.51 -2.68 9.20
CA ALA A 232 -36.37 -4.14 9.05
C ALA A 232 -34.93 -4.64 9.31
N ASP A 233 -33.91 -3.89 8.89
CA ASP A 233 -32.51 -4.31 8.93
C ASP A 233 -31.62 -3.47 9.86
N PHE A 234 -32.22 -2.76 10.83
CA PHE A 234 -31.47 -1.93 11.75
C PHE A 234 -30.76 -2.78 12.83
N SER A 235 -29.56 -2.37 13.25
CA SER A 235 -28.75 -3.07 14.23
C SER A 235 -28.17 -2.12 15.28
N ALA A 236 -27.54 -2.66 16.32
CA ALA A 236 -26.86 -1.87 17.34
C ALA A 236 -25.73 -0.98 16.80
N ASN A 237 -25.18 -1.32 15.62
CA ASN A 237 -24.12 -0.56 14.96
C ASN A 237 -24.71 0.48 13.98
N ALA A 238 -25.69 1.22 14.43
CA ALA A 238 -26.41 2.19 13.64
C ALA A 238 -26.03 3.63 14.02
N GLY A 239 -26.25 4.55 13.09
CA GLY A 239 -26.08 5.98 13.29
C GLY A 239 -27.06 6.78 12.45
N ILE A 240 -27.17 8.07 12.74
CA ILE A 240 -28.05 8.97 12.00
C ILE A 240 -27.27 10.18 11.55
N ILE A 241 -27.19 10.38 10.25
CA ILE A 241 -26.60 11.55 9.62
C ILE A 241 -27.70 12.57 9.40
N VAL A 242 -27.53 13.76 9.98
CA VAL A 242 -28.33 14.92 9.64
C VAL A 242 -27.66 15.63 8.47
N SER A 243 -28.46 15.95 7.47
CA SER A 243 -28.04 16.74 6.32
C SER A 243 -28.88 17.97 6.21
N ARG A 244 -28.24 19.12 6.32
CA ARG A 244 -28.89 20.45 6.28
C ARG A 244 -28.54 21.19 5.01
N LYS A 245 -29.50 21.60 4.24
CA LYS A 245 -29.31 22.45 3.08
C LYS A 245 -29.04 23.90 3.53
N VAL A 246 -27.91 24.44 3.09
CA VAL A 246 -27.50 25.84 3.32
C VAL A 246 -27.21 26.51 1.96
N GLU A 247 -27.06 27.83 1.96
CA GLU A 247 -26.81 28.58 0.70
C GLU A 247 -25.58 28.08 -0.05
N SER A 248 -24.52 27.65 0.66
CA SER A 248 -23.25 27.15 0.08
C SER A 248 -23.26 25.67 -0.28
N GLY A 249 -24.38 24.94 -0.07
CA GLY A 249 -24.45 23.49 -0.31
C GLY A 249 -25.12 22.73 0.81
N TYR A 250 -24.49 21.67 1.30
CA TYR A 250 -24.99 20.87 2.42
C TYR A 250 -23.97 20.83 3.56
N GLN A 251 -24.48 20.87 4.76
CA GLN A 251 -23.77 20.58 6.00
C GLN A 251 -24.23 19.23 6.53
N HIS A 252 -23.31 18.47 7.11
CA HIS A 252 -23.58 17.13 7.62
C HIS A 252 -23.19 17.03 9.10
N SER A 253 -23.89 16.21 9.85
CA SER A 253 -23.46 15.83 11.20
C SER A 253 -22.32 14.81 11.13
N SER A 254 -21.47 14.79 12.17
CA SER A 254 -20.39 13.81 12.25
C SER A 254 -20.92 12.50 12.83
N VAL A 255 -20.72 11.39 12.09
CA VAL A 255 -21.15 10.05 12.50
C VAL A 255 -20.03 9.04 12.26
N THR A 256 -19.81 8.21 13.29
CA THR A 256 -18.92 7.07 13.23
C THR A 256 -19.70 5.78 13.48
N LEU A 257 -19.57 4.80 12.61
CA LEU A 257 -20.17 3.48 12.76
C LEU A 257 -19.11 2.45 13.10
N ALA A 258 -19.41 1.58 14.06
CA ALA A 258 -18.60 0.41 14.32
C ALA A 258 -19.03 -0.76 13.41
N ALA A 259 -18.09 -1.43 12.80
CA ALA A 259 -18.36 -2.70 12.15
C ALA A 259 -18.65 -3.79 13.19
N PRO A 260 -19.39 -4.84 12.84
CA PRO A 260 -19.66 -5.94 13.73
C PRO A 260 -18.35 -6.60 14.19
N THR A 261 -18.39 -7.19 15.39
CA THR A 261 -17.24 -7.91 15.95
C THR A 261 -16.80 -9.03 15.01
N ALA A 262 -15.51 -9.13 14.79
CA ALA A 262 -14.93 -10.19 13.99
C ALA A 262 -15.24 -11.58 14.56
N PRO A 263 -15.55 -12.57 13.72
CA PRO A 263 -15.50 -13.95 14.16
C PRO A 263 -14.07 -14.31 14.58
N SER A 264 -13.94 -15.26 15.52
CA SER A 264 -12.63 -15.77 15.90
C SER A 264 -11.88 -16.32 14.68
N TRP A 265 -10.62 -15.94 14.52
CA TRP A 265 -9.77 -16.43 13.46
C TRP A 265 -9.14 -17.77 13.83
N THR A 266 -9.16 -18.70 12.89
CA THR A 266 -8.34 -19.91 12.92
C THR A 266 -7.29 -19.81 11.80
N SER A 267 -6.19 -20.57 11.92
CA SER A 267 -5.14 -20.58 10.88
C SER A 267 -5.71 -20.96 9.50
N GLU A 268 -6.64 -21.88 9.43
CA GLU A 268 -7.29 -22.30 8.18
C GLU A 268 -8.12 -21.15 7.56
N VAL A 269 -8.88 -20.44 8.38
CA VAL A 269 -9.66 -19.27 7.93
C VAL A 269 -8.73 -18.16 7.47
N ALA A 270 -7.64 -17.92 8.20
CA ALA A 270 -6.66 -16.93 7.82
C ALA A 270 -6.00 -17.26 6.47
N LEU A 271 -5.52 -18.49 6.28
CA LEU A 271 -4.95 -18.95 5.01
C LEU A 271 -5.91 -18.80 3.83
N ALA A 272 -7.18 -19.16 4.03
CA ALA A 272 -8.20 -19.03 3.01
C ALA A 272 -8.56 -17.59 2.64
N THR A 273 -8.23 -16.62 3.48
CA THR A 273 -8.60 -15.22 3.30
C THR A 273 -7.49 -14.33 2.77
N TYR A 274 -6.25 -14.75 2.88
CA TYR A 274 -5.14 -13.97 2.36
C TYR A 274 -4.88 -14.25 0.88
N PRO A 275 -4.54 -13.25 0.07
CA PRO A 275 -4.11 -13.45 -1.30
C PRO A 275 -2.90 -14.39 -1.39
N VAL A 276 -2.81 -15.13 -2.49
CA VAL A 276 -1.70 -16.05 -2.77
C VAL A 276 -0.34 -15.38 -2.54
N GLY A 277 0.56 -16.08 -1.85
CA GLY A 277 1.91 -15.59 -1.52
C GLY A 277 2.03 -14.90 -0.17
N GLN A 278 0.96 -14.85 0.62
CA GLN A 278 0.97 -14.26 1.97
C GLN A 278 1.01 -15.32 3.08
N GLU A 279 0.85 -16.58 2.73
CA GLU A 279 0.89 -17.74 3.61
C GLU A 279 2.20 -17.81 4.42
N LYS A 280 3.27 -17.30 3.85
CA LYS A 280 4.58 -17.23 4.51
C LYS A 280 4.58 -16.40 5.81
N PHE A 281 3.68 -15.42 5.93
CA PHE A 281 3.56 -14.61 7.13
C PHE A 281 2.72 -15.29 8.22
N LEU A 282 1.83 -16.21 7.84
CA LEU A 282 0.95 -16.91 8.77
C LEU A 282 1.64 -18.04 9.53
N ASN A 283 2.62 -18.69 8.91
CA ASN A 283 3.30 -19.86 9.48
C ASN A 283 4.55 -19.54 10.30
N GLY A 284 4.74 -18.29 10.75
CA GLY A 284 5.91 -17.88 11.53
C GLY A 284 7.25 -17.98 10.76
N GLY A 285 7.22 -18.39 9.50
CA GLY A 285 8.38 -18.50 8.63
C GLY A 285 8.76 -17.22 7.89
N GLY A 286 8.10 -16.15 8.21
CA GLY A 286 8.46 -14.83 7.72
C GLY A 286 9.45 -14.15 8.66
N GLU A 287 10.64 -14.67 8.83
CA GLU A 287 11.76 -13.76 8.99
C GLU A 287 11.63 -12.78 7.82
N GLU A 288 11.50 -11.49 8.14
CA GLU A 288 11.81 -10.47 7.18
C GLU A 288 13.19 -10.86 6.65
N SER A 289 13.23 -11.58 5.55
CA SER A 289 14.37 -11.46 4.68
C SER A 289 14.35 -9.96 4.41
N GLU A 290 15.15 -9.22 5.15
CA GLU A 290 15.59 -7.89 4.81
C GLU A 290 16.39 -8.03 3.51
N VAL A 291 15.73 -8.48 2.48
CA VAL A 291 16.13 -8.14 1.13
C VAL A 291 15.74 -6.69 1.04
N SER A 292 16.68 -5.85 1.42
CA SER A 292 16.63 -4.43 1.09
C SER A 292 16.08 -4.35 -0.34
N PRO A 293 14.97 -3.63 -0.60
CA PRO A 293 14.39 -3.58 -1.93
C PRO A 293 15.33 -2.98 -2.98
N PHE A 294 16.56 -2.69 -2.60
CA PHE A 294 17.61 -2.06 -3.39
C PHE A 294 18.98 -2.75 -3.31
N GLU A 295 19.11 -3.87 -2.61
CA GLU A 295 20.28 -4.70 -2.90
C GLU A 295 19.95 -5.51 -4.16
N PRO A 296 20.55 -5.18 -5.30
CA PRO A 296 20.55 -6.08 -6.43
C PRO A 296 21.12 -7.41 -5.89
N GLU A 297 20.56 -8.54 -6.32
CA GLU A 297 21.23 -9.82 -6.05
C GLU A 297 22.68 -9.63 -6.42
N PRO A 298 23.62 -9.99 -5.52
CA PRO A 298 25.02 -9.78 -5.81
C PRO A 298 25.31 -10.44 -7.16
N PHE A 299 25.85 -9.65 -8.08
CA PHE A 299 26.19 -10.16 -9.40
C PHE A 299 27.15 -11.34 -9.21
N ALA A 300 26.72 -12.52 -9.61
CA ALA A 300 27.51 -13.73 -9.48
C ALA A 300 28.28 -13.92 -10.77
N CYS A 301 29.62 -13.89 -10.66
CA CYS A 301 30.56 -14.18 -11.72
C CYS A 301 31.66 -15.08 -11.16
N ALA A 302 31.99 -16.12 -11.87
CA ALA A 302 33.04 -17.07 -11.48
C ALA A 302 34.03 -17.30 -12.61
N LEU A 303 35.27 -17.60 -12.25
CA LEU A 303 36.28 -18.05 -13.21
C LEU A 303 35.98 -19.48 -13.65
N THR A 304 35.83 -19.71 -14.94
CA THR A 304 35.56 -21.03 -15.53
C THR A 304 36.81 -21.70 -16.11
N GLY A 305 37.83 -20.90 -16.39
CA GLY A 305 39.05 -21.40 -16.90
C GLY A 305 40.19 -20.41 -16.80
N MET A 306 41.41 -20.93 -16.71
CA MET A 306 42.64 -20.13 -16.79
C MET A 306 43.73 -20.87 -17.50
N THR A 307 44.58 -20.16 -18.26
CA THR A 307 45.83 -20.67 -18.79
C THR A 307 46.99 -19.80 -18.32
N ALA A 308 48.16 -20.40 -18.18
CA ALA A 308 49.43 -19.73 -17.89
C ALA A 308 50.42 -20.08 -18.99
N ASN A 309 50.94 -19.08 -19.70
CA ASN A 309 51.80 -19.26 -20.87
C ASN A 309 51.26 -20.31 -21.87
N GLY A 310 49.91 -20.23 -22.13
CA GLY A 310 49.21 -21.14 -23.03
C GLY A 310 48.89 -22.53 -22.47
N SER A 311 49.40 -22.89 -21.28
CA SER A 311 49.11 -24.16 -20.62
C SER A 311 47.96 -24.07 -19.66
N ALA A 312 47.00 -25.01 -19.71
CA ALA A 312 45.85 -25.01 -18.81
C ALA A 312 46.26 -24.98 -17.33
N TRP A 313 45.58 -24.15 -16.56
CA TRP A 313 45.77 -24.04 -15.13
C TRP A 313 44.43 -24.32 -14.41
N ALA A 314 44.35 -25.54 -13.82
CA ALA A 314 43.24 -25.91 -12.98
C ALA A 314 43.26 -25.10 -11.66
N LYS A 315 42.09 -24.81 -11.08
CA LYS A 315 41.98 -24.08 -9.80
C LYS A 315 42.84 -24.74 -8.72
N GLY A 316 43.67 -23.95 -8.07
CA GLY A 316 44.67 -24.38 -7.10
C GLY A 316 46.08 -23.90 -7.49
N ASP A 317 47.10 -24.36 -6.73
CA ASP A 317 48.49 -23.92 -6.95
C ASP A 317 49.11 -24.56 -8.19
N LYS A 318 49.91 -23.79 -8.91
CA LYS A 318 50.59 -24.22 -10.12
C LYS A 318 52.05 -23.72 -10.12
N THR A 319 52.98 -24.61 -10.37
CA THR A 319 54.38 -24.26 -10.61
C THR A 319 54.67 -24.39 -12.09
N LEU A 320 55.22 -23.36 -12.71
CA LEU A 320 55.70 -23.41 -14.09
C LEU A 320 57.10 -24.05 -14.13
N GLN A 321 57.34 -24.85 -15.15
CA GLN A 321 58.64 -25.45 -15.38
C GLN A 321 59.49 -24.57 -16.31
N GLY A 322 60.68 -24.28 -15.93
CA GLY A 322 61.62 -23.44 -16.68
C GLY A 322 61.59 -21.97 -16.25
N GLU A 323 62.62 -21.26 -16.66
CA GLU A 323 62.76 -19.84 -16.35
C GLU A 323 61.93 -18.96 -17.29
N THR A 324 61.24 -17.94 -16.74
CA THR A 324 60.50 -16.96 -17.53
C THR A 324 60.46 -15.61 -16.82
N GLU A 325 60.61 -14.51 -17.55
CA GLU A 325 60.47 -13.17 -17.00
C GLU A 325 59.01 -12.85 -16.69
N ASP A 326 58.11 -13.23 -17.62
CA ASP A 326 56.71 -12.89 -17.54
C ASP A 326 55.84 -14.15 -17.65
N VAL A 327 54.72 -14.14 -16.95
CA VAL A 327 53.68 -15.15 -17.05
C VAL A 327 52.43 -14.54 -17.63
N VAL A 328 52.07 -14.96 -18.84
CA VAL A 328 50.82 -14.50 -19.49
C VAL A 328 49.69 -15.40 -19.05
N LEU A 329 48.74 -14.81 -18.34
CA LEU A 329 47.50 -15.45 -17.90
C LEU A 329 46.38 -15.08 -18.86
N VAL A 330 45.58 -16.07 -19.25
CA VAL A 330 44.30 -15.84 -19.93
C VAL A 330 43.19 -16.45 -19.07
N ALA A 331 42.26 -15.63 -18.61
CA ALA A 331 41.13 -16.06 -17.79
C ALA A 331 39.83 -16.02 -18.57
N THR A 332 38.92 -16.94 -18.26
CA THR A 332 37.55 -16.98 -18.78
C THR A 332 36.56 -17.01 -17.62
N ILE A 333 35.43 -16.36 -17.82
CA ILE A 333 34.33 -16.24 -16.82
C ILE A 333 33.04 -16.78 -17.42
N ASP A 334 32.12 -17.21 -16.54
CA ASP A 334 30.82 -17.75 -16.93
C ASP A 334 29.75 -16.69 -17.17
N ASN A 335 29.86 -15.53 -16.52
CA ASN A 335 28.86 -14.50 -16.60
C ASN A 335 29.51 -13.11 -16.72
N TYR A 336 29.29 -12.45 -17.85
CA TYR A 336 29.78 -11.09 -18.08
C TYR A 336 28.64 -10.11 -18.16
N ASP A 337 28.73 -9.06 -17.33
CA ASP A 337 27.80 -7.92 -17.40
C ASP A 337 28.61 -6.61 -17.48
N ALA A 338 28.37 -5.85 -18.52
CA ALA A 338 29.04 -4.56 -18.76
C ALA A 338 28.66 -3.47 -17.71
N ASN A 339 27.65 -3.69 -16.89
CA ASN A 339 27.29 -2.81 -15.80
C ASN A 339 28.15 -2.99 -14.55
N HIS A 340 28.98 -4.03 -14.51
CA HIS A 340 29.92 -4.32 -13.43
C HIS A 340 31.37 -4.22 -13.89
N VAL A 341 32.24 -3.73 -13.02
CA VAL A 341 33.67 -3.73 -13.25
C VAL A 341 34.25 -5.10 -12.83
N ILE A 342 34.33 -6.00 -13.79
CA ILE A 342 34.91 -7.33 -13.57
C ILE A 342 36.40 -7.28 -13.96
N SER A 343 37.28 -7.70 -13.04
CA SER A 343 38.74 -7.76 -13.28
C SER A 343 39.37 -8.96 -12.61
N PHE A 344 40.50 -9.41 -13.14
CA PHE A 344 41.30 -10.46 -12.50
C PHE A 344 42.77 -10.07 -12.44
N GLY A 345 43.49 -10.65 -11.51
CA GLY A 345 44.90 -10.38 -11.26
C GLY A 345 45.22 -10.37 -9.77
N LEU A 346 46.19 -9.55 -9.35
CA LEU A 346 46.74 -9.57 -7.99
C LEU A 346 46.01 -8.60 -7.05
N ALA A 347 45.38 -7.56 -7.60
CA ALA A 347 44.65 -6.52 -6.84
C ALA A 347 43.45 -6.06 -7.63
N ALA A 348 42.47 -5.44 -6.93
CA ALA A 348 41.30 -4.87 -7.54
C ALA A 348 41.67 -3.72 -8.48
N PHE A 349 41.08 -3.72 -9.68
CA PHE A 349 41.15 -2.60 -10.60
C PHE A 349 40.07 -1.58 -10.25
N ASN A 350 40.49 -0.37 -9.85
CA ASN A 350 39.58 0.75 -9.67
C ASN A 350 39.89 1.82 -10.73
N PRO A 351 39.01 2.08 -11.69
CA PRO A 351 39.25 3.05 -12.76
C PRO A 351 39.32 4.51 -12.27
N ASP A 352 38.82 4.81 -11.09
CA ASP A 352 38.73 6.16 -10.54
C ASP A 352 39.92 6.53 -9.63
N VAL A 353 40.79 5.59 -9.34
CA VAL A 353 41.95 5.80 -8.46
C VAL A 353 43.23 5.58 -9.23
N ALA A 354 44.15 6.54 -9.19
CA ALA A 354 45.49 6.38 -9.74
C ALA A 354 46.16 5.09 -9.17
N PRO A 355 46.77 4.24 -9.98
CA PRO A 355 47.21 2.90 -9.58
C PRO A 355 48.35 2.97 -8.60
N THR A 356 48.06 2.87 -7.32
CA THR A 356 49.01 2.54 -6.26
C THR A 356 49.06 1.03 -6.02
N PHE A 357 48.24 0.27 -6.75
CA PHE A 357 48.12 -1.17 -6.65
C PHE A 357 48.71 -1.87 -7.88
N GLN A 358 49.06 -3.11 -7.73
CA GLN A 358 49.44 -3.95 -8.89
C GLN A 358 48.26 -4.02 -9.85
N PRO A 359 48.49 -3.78 -11.16
CA PRO A 359 47.40 -3.67 -12.10
C PRO A 359 46.65 -5.00 -12.29
N CYS A 360 45.34 -4.97 -12.20
CA CYS A 360 44.46 -6.04 -12.65
C CYS A 360 43.96 -5.74 -14.06
N THR A 361 43.68 -6.77 -14.82
CA THR A 361 43.07 -6.64 -16.14
C THR A 361 41.56 -6.69 -16.02
N LYS A 362 40.88 -5.69 -16.65
CA LYS A 362 39.44 -5.66 -16.77
C LYS A 362 38.96 -6.60 -17.88
N PHE A 363 37.87 -7.30 -17.62
CA PHE A 363 37.16 -8.05 -18.66
C PHE A 363 36.33 -7.07 -19.52
N GLU A 364 36.47 -7.20 -20.85
CA GLU A 364 35.60 -6.52 -21.84
C GLU A 364 34.70 -7.52 -22.57
N GLY A 365 34.52 -8.71 -21.99
CA GLY A 365 33.78 -9.87 -22.47
C GLY A 365 34.03 -11.05 -21.56
N THR A 366 33.82 -12.25 -22.03
CA THR A 366 34.02 -13.49 -21.24
C THR A 366 35.45 -13.91 -21.09
N SER A 367 36.42 -13.22 -21.68
CA SER A 367 37.86 -13.55 -21.61
C SER A 367 38.71 -12.31 -21.45
N ALA A 368 39.75 -12.39 -20.65
CA ALA A 368 40.72 -11.31 -20.46
C ALA A 368 42.15 -11.88 -20.29
N THR A 369 43.16 -11.09 -20.65
CA THR A 369 44.55 -11.43 -20.55
C THR A 369 45.27 -10.52 -19.56
N TYR A 370 46.08 -11.08 -18.67
CA TYR A 370 46.87 -10.35 -17.70
C TYR A 370 48.28 -10.90 -17.69
N THR A 371 49.28 -10.02 -17.69
CA THR A 371 50.69 -10.39 -17.61
C THR A 371 51.20 -10.18 -16.20
N LEU A 372 51.61 -11.25 -15.55
CA LEU A 372 52.35 -11.22 -14.30
C LEU A 372 53.82 -10.96 -14.62
N ASP A 373 54.32 -9.87 -14.08
CA ASP A 373 55.67 -9.38 -14.28
C ASP A 373 56.53 -9.68 -13.04
N ALA A 374 57.74 -10.13 -13.26
CA ALA A 374 58.72 -10.40 -12.21
C ALA A 374 59.55 -9.14 -11.84
N ASN A 375 59.19 -7.96 -12.29
CA ASN A 375 59.92 -6.71 -12.04
C ASN A 375 60.24 -6.49 -10.55
N GLY A 376 61.53 -6.35 -10.27
CA GLY A 376 62.06 -6.13 -8.93
C GLY A 376 62.41 -7.41 -8.16
N GLU A 377 62.13 -8.58 -8.71
CA GLU A 377 62.56 -9.85 -8.12
C GLU A 377 64.02 -10.18 -8.53
N PRO A 378 64.81 -10.84 -7.66
CA PRO A 378 66.19 -11.23 -8.01
C PRO A 378 66.21 -12.26 -9.14
N ALA A 379 67.25 -12.18 -9.97
CA ALA A 379 67.54 -13.20 -11.01
C ALA A 379 67.73 -14.61 -10.39
N GLY A 380 67.10 -15.59 -11.02
CA GLY A 380 67.17 -16.99 -10.55
C GLY A 380 66.34 -17.28 -9.30
N SER A 381 65.43 -16.37 -8.92
CA SER A 381 64.57 -16.53 -7.75
C SER A 381 63.18 -17.07 -8.13
N ASP A 382 62.54 -17.78 -7.17
CA ASP A 382 61.16 -18.23 -7.30
C ASP A 382 60.19 -17.10 -6.91
N VAL A 383 59.33 -16.77 -7.82
CA VAL A 383 58.27 -15.77 -7.64
C VAL A 383 56.92 -16.47 -7.48
N SER A 384 56.17 -16.11 -6.45
CA SER A 384 54.83 -16.66 -6.19
C SER A 384 53.81 -15.54 -6.11
N LYS A 385 52.76 -15.62 -6.91
CA LYS A 385 51.65 -14.61 -6.91
C LYS A 385 50.31 -15.32 -6.87
N THR A 386 49.42 -14.81 -6.01
CA THR A 386 48.04 -15.32 -5.89
C THR A 386 47.12 -14.53 -6.79
N VAL A 387 46.34 -15.21 -7.63
CA VAL A 387 45.43 -14.62 -8.60
C VAL A 387 44.00 -14.71 -8.10
N LYS A 388 43.28 -13.58 -8.19
CA LYS A 388 41.90 -13.44 -7.75
C LYS A 388 41.02 -12.82 -8.82
N LEU A 389 39.72 -13.11 -8.74
CA LEU A 389 38.67 -12.42 -9.48
C LEU A 389 38.05 -11.33 -8.57
N PHE A 390 37.79 -10.19 -9.13
CA PHE A 390 37.17 -9.05 -8.46
C PHE A 390 35.91 -8.60 -9.24
N VAL A 391 34.89 -8.25 -8.52
CA VAL A 391 33.69 -7.59 -9.05
C VAL A 391 33.49 -6.30 -8.27
N ASP A 392 33.44 -5.18 -8.98
CA ASP A 392 33.31 -3.82 -8.41
C ASP A 392 34.33 -3.53 -7.31
N GLY A 393 35.55 -4.02 -7.50
CA GLY A 393 36.68 -3.85 -6.57
C GLY A 393 36.70 -4.80 -5.38
N VAL A 394 35.71 -5.69 -5.24
CA VAL A 394 35.64 -6.68 -4.17
C VAL A 394 36.13 -8.04 -4.68
N ALA A 395 37.05 -8.68 -3.96
CA ALA A 395 37.50 -10.03 -4.30
C ALA A 395 36.40 -11.06 -4.06
N VAL A 396 35.93 -11.70 -5.13
CA VAL A 396 34.83 -12.69 -5.07
C VAL A 396 35.34 -14.13 -5.14
N GLU A 397 36.50 -14.35 -5.78
CA GLU A 397 37.06 -15.68 -5.94
C GLU A 397 38.60 -15.65 -5.93
N THR A 398 39.22 -16.66 -5.36
CA THR A 398 40.64 -16.93 -5.49
C THR A 398 40.84 -18.14 -6.41
N TRP A 399 41.61 -17.97 -7.48
CA TRP A 399 41.91 -19.09 -8.39
C TRP A 399 42.97 -19.99 -7.83
N GLY A 400 44.10 -19.44 -7.41
CA GLY A 400 45.25 -20.16 -6.84
C GLY A 400 46.52 -19.34 -6.88
N THR A 401 47.62 -19.93 -6.45
CA THR A 401 48.94 -19.32 -6.49
C THR A 401 49.76 -19.94 -7.63
N ILE A 402 50.34 -19.09 -8.47
CA ILE A 402 51.27 -19.52 -9.50
C ILE A 402 52.69 -19.20 -9.06
N THR A 403 53.60 -20.15 -9.21
CA THR A 403 55.03 -19.99 -8.92
C THR A 403 55.85 -20.25 -10.18
N TRP A 404 56.83 -19.38 -10.43
CA TRP A 404 57.78 -19.51 -11.53
C TRP A 404 59.15 -19.01 -11.11
N THR A 405 60.19 -19.40 -11.84
CA THR A 405 61.58 -18.99 -11.59
C THR A 405 61.96 -17.91 -12.58
N THR A 406 62.58 -16.82 -12.11
CA THR A 406 63.12 -15.76 -12.98
C THR A 406 64.40 -16.21 -13.66
N PRO A 407 64.74 -15.76 -14.91
CA PRO A 407 65.98 -16.14 -15.60
C PRO A 407 67.20 -15.74 -14.82
N GLU A 408 68.24 -16.60 -14.87
CA GLU A 408 69.58 -16.22 -14.43
C GLU A 408 70.16 -15.24 -15.44
N GLN A 409 70.75 -14.13 -14.98
CA GLN A 409 71.37 -13.14 -15.84
C GLN A 409 72.73 -13.64 -16.37
#